data_2429fe25587141318dfa472ce76e1500
#
_entry.id   2429fe25587141318dfa472ce76e1500
#
_cell.length_a   1.000
_cell.length_b   1.000
_cell.length_c   1.000
_cell.angle_alpha   90.00
_cell.angle_beta   90.00
_cell.angle_gamma   90.00
#
_symmetry.space_group_name_H-M   'P 1'
#
loop_
_entity.id
_entity.type
_entity.pdbx_description
1 polymer ?
#
loop_
_entity_poly.entity_id
_entity_poly.type
_entity_poly.pdbx_seq_one_letter_code
_entity_poly.pdbx_strand_id
1 'polypeptide(L)'
;MSKNNYIIRLERKEEQREVENLVRESFWNVYRPGCFEHFVLNQLRNDDAFVPELNFVLELDGKIIGQVMFMRAVIKADSGRDIDIMTFGPIGILPEFKRQGYGKILLDYALEKAKALGCGAVCMEGNIDFYGKCGFTYAKDYNIRYHGLPDGEDSSFFLCRELIPHYLDGVTGEYKTPDGYMVSENDVEEFDKLFPPKEKLKLPGQIF
;
A
#
# COMPACT_ATOMS: atom_id res chain seq x y z
N MET A 1 8.10 30.71 5.63
CA MET A 1 7.89 29.25 5.72
C MET A 1 9.02 28.60 4.94
N SER A 2 9.94 27.94 5.62
CA SER A 2 11.03 27.18 5.00
C SER A 2 10.37 26.14 4.06
N LYS A 3 10.71 26.14 2.77
CA LYS A 3 10.36 25.05 1.87
C LYS A 3 11.11 23.83 2.41
N ASN A 4 10.37 22.89 3.03
CA ASN A 4 10.96 21.60 3.37
C ASN A 4 11.53 21.00 2.07
N ASN A 5 12.82 20.77 2.08
CA ASN A 5 13.55 20.29 0.90
C ASN A 5 13.40 18.75 0.85
N TYR A 6 12.22 18.27 0.44
CA TYR A 6 12.00 16.84 0.20
C TYR A 6 12.16 16.49 -1.27
N ILE A 7 12.58 15.28 -1.53
CA ILE A 7 12.58 14.66 -2.85
C ILE A 7 11.87 13.31 -2.79
N ILE A 8 11.21 12.95 -3.90
CA ILE A 8 10.65 11.60 -4.10
C ILE A 8 11.42 10.97 -5.25
N ARG A 9 11.97 9.80 -4.99
CA ARG A 9 12.80 9.05 -5.94
C ARG A 9 12.57 7.55 -5.78
N LEU A 10 13.05 6.79 -6.75
CA LEU A 10 13.07 5.33 -6.63
C LEU A 10 13.96 4.90 -5.45
N GLU A 11 13.53 3.83 -4.78
CA GLU A 11 14.34 3.12 -3.80
C GLU A 11 15.58 2.53 -4.47
N ARG A 12 16.73 2.62 -3.82
CA ARG A 12 17.97 1.97 -4.26
C ARG A 12 18.13 0.62 -3.56
N LYS A 13 18.82 -0.30 -4.21
CA LYS A 13 19.02 -1.65 -3.67
C LYS A 13 19.73 -1.66 -2.31
N GLU A 14 20.71 -0.82 -2.14
CA GLU A 14 21.48 -0.66 -0.91
C GLU A 14 20.67 -0.08 0.27
N GLU A 15 19.53 0.55 -0.01
CA GLU A 15 18.64 1.17 0.98
C GLU A 15 17.56 0.21 1.50
N GLN A 16 17.41 -0.96 0.90
CA GLN A 16 16.30 -1.87 1.19
C GLN A 16 16.15 -2.18 2.68
N ARG A 17 17.25 -2.41 3.38
CA ARG A 17 17.22 -2.68 4.83
C ARG A 17 16.75 -1.47 5.64
N GLU A 18 17.18 -0.27 5.26
CA GLU A 18 16.73 0.97 5.90
C GLU A 18 15.22 1.19 5.67
N VAL A 19 14.75 0.94 4.45
CA VAL A 19 13.34 1.08 4.09
C VAL A 19 12.47 0.02 4.77
N GLU A 20 12.94 -1.22 4.90
CA GLU A 20 12.26 -2.25 5.70
C GLU A 20 12.13 -1.83 7.16
N ASN A 21 13.19 -1.27 7.74
CA ASN A 21 13.12 -0.75 9.10
C ASN A 21 12.16 0.45 9.21
N LEU A 22 12.14 1.34 8.22
CA LEU A 22 11.18 2.45 8.15
C LEU A 22 9.74 1.93 8.19
N VAL A 23 9.43 0.92 7.37
CA VAL A 23 8.09 0.30 7.34
C VAL A 23 7.80 -0.36 8.68
N ARG A 24 8.77 -1.10 9.24
CA ARG A 24 8.64 -1.70 10.57
C ARG A 24 8.30 -0.67 11.65
N GLU A 25 9.03 0.45 11.69
CA GLU A 25 8.76 1.54 12.63
C GLU A 25 7.38 2.18 12.40
N SER A 26 6.98 2.30 11.13
CA SER A 26 5.69 2.92 10.76
C SER A 26 4.49 2.10 11.21
N PHE A 27 4.61 0.76 11.24
CA PHE A 27 3.50 -0.14 11.50
C PHE A 27 3.61 -0.90 12.84
N TRP A 28 4.70 -0.71 13.59
CA TRP A 28 4.91 -1.43 14.84
C TRP A 28 3.78 -1.23 15.85
N ASN A 29 3.13 -2.32 16.24
CA ASN A 29 1.96 -2.34 17.13
C ASN A 29 0.74 -1.55 16.64
N VAL A 30 0.62 -1.29 15.33
CA VAL A 30 -0.53 -0.54 14.78
C VAL A 30 -1.73 -1.47 14.58
N TYR A 31 -1.62 -2.48 13.75
CA TYR A 31 -2.74 -3.38 13.41
C TYR A 31 -2.74 -4.66 14.23
N ARG A 32 -1.59 -5.05 14.75
CA ARG A 32 -1.34 -6.23 15.56
C ARG A 32 -0.14 -6.02 16.47
N PRO A 33 0.10 -6.89 17.47
CA PRO A 33 1.38 -6.92 18.16
C PRO A 33 2.53 -7.17 17.18
N GLY A 34 3.52 -6.26 17.13
CA GLY A 34 4.61 -6.32 16.16
C GLY A 34 4.25 -5.67 14.82
N CYS A 35 4.80 -6.20 13.74
CA CYS A 35 4.62 -5.70 12.36
C CYS A 35 4.81 -6.84 11.35
N PHE A 36 3.94 -6.92 10.34
CA PHE A 36 4.08 -7.85 9.21
C PHE A 36 4.55 -7.14 7.95
N GLU A 37 4.22 -5.86 7.82
CA GLU A 37 4.36 -5.05 6.62
C GLU A 37 5.80 -4.93 6.13
N HIS A 38 6.80 -4.97 7.02
CA HIS A 38 8.21 -4.91 6.64
C HIS A 38 8.68 -6.21 5.95
N PHE A 39 8.15 -7.37 6.36
CA PHE A 39 8.40 -8.62 5.67
C PHE A 39 7.62 -8.73 4.36
N VAL A 40 6.35 -8.29 4.35
CA VAL A 40 5.57 -8.16 3.12
C VAL A 40 6.32 -7.33 2.09
N LEU A 41 6.85 -6.16 2.46
CA LEU A 41 7.68 -5.33 1.58
C LEU A 41 8.89 -6.08 1.02
N ASN A 42 9.60 -6.81 1.87
CA ASN A 42 10.76 -7.62 1.45
C ASN A 42 10.36 -8.70 0.44
N GLN A 43 9.28 -9.44 0.72
CA GLN A 43 8.78 -10.52 -0.14
C GLN A 43 8.31 -10.00 -1.50
N LEU A 44 7.51 -8.93 -1.51
CA LEU A 44 6.92 -8.38 -2.72
C LEU A 44 7.95 -7.85 -3.73
N ARG A 45 9.16 -7.47 -3.31
CA ARG A 45 10.23 -7.07 -4.24
C ARG A 45 10.68 -8.19 -5.18
N ASN A 46 10.40 -9.45 -4.82
CA ASN A 46 10.72 -10.63 -5.62
C ASN A 46 9.50 -11.23 -6.32
N ASP A 47 8.34 -10.60 -6.22
CA ASP A 47 7.10 -11.04 -6.85
C ASP A 47 7.02 -10.55 -8.31
N ASP A 48 6.53 -11.39 -9.23
CA ASP A 48 6.39 -11.04 -10.65
C ASP A 48 5.42 -9.88 -10.89
N ALA A 49 4.49 -9.64 -9.96
CA ALA A 49 3.56 -8.52 -10.01
C ALA A 49 4.18 -7.18 -9.56
N PHE A 50 5.38 -7.19 -8.98
CA PHE A 50 6.07 -5.98 -8.53
C PHE A 50 6.30 -4.99 -9.67
N VAL A 51 6.13 -3.70 -9.38
CA VAL A 51 6.35 -2.60 -10.33
C VAL A 51 7.54 -1.75 -9.85
N PRO A 52 8.79 -2.09 -10.25
CA PRO A 52 9.99 -1.39 -9.77
C PRO A 52 9.97 0.12 -10.03
N GLU A 53 9.34 0.54 -11.12
CA GLU A 53 9.19 1.95 -11.52
C GLU A 53 8.28 2.74 -10.58
N LEU A 54 7.55 2.06 -9.69
CA LEU A 54 6.64 2.64 -8.71
C LEU A 54 7.01 2.28 -7.26
N ASN A 55 8.27 1.94 -7.03
CA ASN A 55 8.81 1.72 -5.69
C ASN A 55 9.56 2.99 -5.24
N PHE A 56 8.85 3.87 -4.53
CA PHE A 56 9.35 5.19 -4.18
C PHE A 56 9.69 5.32 -2.71
N VAL A 57 10.73 6.12 -2.45
CA VAL A 57 11.04 6.68 -1.13
C VAL A 57 10.84 8.19 -1.15
N LEU A 58 10.42 8.73 -0.02
CA LEU A 58 10.41 10.17 0.26
C LEU A 58 11.57 10.49 1.20
N GLU A 59 12.47 11.32 0.72
CA GLU A 59 13.65 11.77 1.44
C GLU A 59 13.48 13.24 1.85
N LEU A 60 13.75 13.55 3.10
CA LEU A 60 13.73 14.90 3.65
C LEU A 60 15.08 15.21 4.28
N ASP A 61 15.75 16.23 3.78
CA ASP A 61 17.08 16.67 4.26
C ASP A 61 18.10 15.52 4.38
N GLY A 62 18.09 14.61 3.38
CA GLY A 62 19.00 13.46 3.29
C GLY A 62 18.59 12.22 4.11
N LYS A 63 17.44 12.25 4.81
CA LYS A 63 16.88 11.12 5.55
C LYS A 63 15.67 10.54 4.82
N ILE A 64 15.61 9.23 4.62
CA ILE A 64 14.41 8.56 4.12
C ILE A 64 13.36 8.55 5.22
N ILE A 65 12.21 9.18 4.96
CA ILE A 65 11.11 9.31 5.93
C ILE A 65 9.81 8.64 5.49
N GLY A 66 9.73 8.20 4.24
CA GLY A 66 8.54 7.54 3.72
C GLY A 66 8.85 6.58 2.58
N GLN A 67 7.96 5.63 2.37
CA GLN A 67 8.05 4.61 1.33
C GLN A 67 6.65 4.25 0.82
N VAL A 68 6.53 3.93 -0.48
CA VAL A 68 5.36 3.29 -1.10
C VAL A 68 5.82 2.38 -2.23
N MET A 69 5.17 1.23 -2.39
CA MET A 69 5.39 0.33 -3.52
C MET A 69 4.07 -0.09 -4.16
N PHE A 70 4.12 -0.39 -5.46
CA PHE A 70 2.97 -0.81 -6.25
C PHE A 70 3.15 -2.22 -6.80
N MET A 71 2.02 -2.92 -6.95
CA MET A 71 1.91 -4.25 -7.52
C MET A 71 0.88 -4.24 -8.65
N ARG A 72 1.10 -5.01 -9.70
CA ARG A 72 0.05 -5.30 -10.69
C ARG A 72 -1.03 -6.13 -10.04
N ALA A 73 -2.27 -5.86 -10.40
CA ALA A 73 -3.43 -6.60 -9.94
C ALA A 73 -4.49 -6.63 -11.04
N VAL A 74 -5.52 -7.42 -10.85
CA VAL A 74 -6.62 -7.53 -11.81
C VAL A 74 -7.97 -7.50 -11.11
N ILE A 75 -8.97 -6.94 -11.77
CA ILE A 75 -10.36 -7.20 -11.47
C ILE A 75 -10.84 -8.29 -12.42
N LYS A 76 -11.34 -9.40 -11.87
CA LYS A 76 -12.02 -10.45 -12.63
C LYS A 76 -13.43 -9.96 -12.94
N ALA A 77 -13.65 -9.46 -14.13
CA ALA A 77 -14.94 -8.94 -14.52
C ALA A 77 -15.96 -10.09 -14.70
N ASP A 78 -17.21 -9.83 -14.32
CA ASP A 78 -18.33 -10.80 -14.49
C ASP A 78 -18.56 -11.18 -15.96
N SER A 79 -18.06 -10.35 -16.88
CA SER A 79 -18.05 -10.64 -18.32
C SER A 79 -17.00 -11.69 -18.74
N GLY A 80 -16.17 -12.17 -17.82
CA GLY A 80 -15.08 -13.13 -18.06
C GLY A 80 -13.76 -12.47 -18.51
N ARG A 81 -13.69 -11.15 -18.59
CA ARG A 81 -12.44 -10.44 -18.92
C ARG A 81 -11.65 -10.11 -17.66
N ASP A 82 -10.34 -10.06 -17.80
CA ASP A 82 -9.45 -9.48 -16.81
C ASP A 82 -9.29 -7.97 -17.10
N ILE A 83 -9.47 -7.14 -16.09
CA ILE A 83 -9.24 -5.70 -16.16
C ILE A 83 -7.96 -5.42 -15.39
N ASP A 84 -6.93 -4.99 -16.10
CA ASP A 84 -5.62 -4.68 -15.51
C ASP A 84 -5.71 -3.42 -14.64
N ILE A 85 -5.32 -3.55 -13.40
CA ILE A 85 -5.24 -2.47 -12.42
C ILE A 85 -3.93 -2.57 -11.64
N MET A 86 -3.74 -1.69 -10.69
CA MET A 86 -2.70 -1.85 -9.68
C MET A 86 -3.30 -1.83 -8.26
N THR A 87 -2.55 -2.36 -7.34
CA THR A 87 -2.69 -2.11 -5.90
C THR A 87 -1.39 -1.53 -5.38
N PHE A 88 -1.39 -1.00 -4.16
CA PHE A 88 -0.18 -0.55 -3.50
C PHE A 88 -0.21 -0.90 -2.01
N GLY A 89 0.96 -1.02 -1.45
CA GLY A 89 1.19 -1.30 -0.04
C GLY A 89 2.41 -2.21 0.14
N PRO A 90 3.07 -2.05 1.30
CA PRO A 90 2.80 -1.03 2.30
C PRO A 90 3.07 0.39 1.80
N ILE A 91 2.45 1.38 2.45
CA ILE A 91 2.86 2.78 2.41
C ILE A 91 3.15 3.24 3.83
N GLY A 92 4.39 3.60 4.10
CA GLY A 92 4.86 3.96 5.44
C GLY A 92 5.43 5.37 5.51
N ILE A 93 5.19 6.03 6.64
CA ILE A 93 5.86 7.28 7.02
C ILE A 93 6.39 7.10 8.44
N LEU A 94 7.66 7.43 8.68
CA LEU A 94 8.24 7.35 10.02
C LEU A 94 7.35 8.05 11.06
N PRO A 95 7.20 7.49 12.27
CA PRO A 95 6.27 7.99 13.29
C PRO A 95 6.39 9.48 13.57
N GLU A 96 7.61 10.01 13.66
CA GLU A 96 7.89 11.42 13.94
C GLU A 96 7.49 12.39 12.81
N PHE A 97 7.25 11.86 11.59
CA PHE A 97 6.83 12.64 10.42
C PHE A 97 5.36 12.40 10.03
N LYS A 98 4.63 11.57 10.78
CA LYS A 98 3.21 11.33 10.54
C LYS A 98 2.38 12.60 10.78
N ARG A 99 1.21 12.68 10.12
CA ARG A 99 0.23 13.78 10.22
C ARG A 99 0.76 15.15 9.79
N GLN A 100 1.87 15.21 9.04
CA GLN A 100 2.45 16.43 8.48
C GLN A 100 2.22 16.54 6.96
N GLY A 101 1.40 15.65 6.37
CA GLY A 101 1.04 15.67 4.95
C GLY A 101 1.95 14.84 4.04
N TYR A 102 3.08 14.33 4.52
CA TYR A 102 4.04 13.59 3.70
C TYR A 102 3.45 12.33 3.06
N GLY A 103 2.58 11.60 3.77
CA GLY A 103 1.91 10.42 3.20
C GLY A 103 1.06 10.74 1.98
N LYS A 104 0.31 11.87 2.03
CA LYS A 104 -0.47 12.34 0.88
C LYS A 104 0.43 12.77 -0.28
N ILE A 105 1.48 13.54 0.01
CA ILE A 105 2.46 14.00 -0.99
C ILE A 105 3.08 12.80 -1.73
N LEU A 106 3.53 11.78 -0.98
CA LEU A 106 4.14 10.58 -1.54
C LEU A 106 3.13 9.79 -2.39
N LEU A 107 1.92 9.59 -1.87
CA LEU A 107 0.90 8.82 -2.59
C LEU A 107 0.42 9.55 -3.84
N ASP A 108 0.15 10.85 -3.78
CA ASP A 108 -0.26 11.62 -4.95
C ASP A 108 0.79 11.55 -6.06
N TYR A 109 2.07 11.70 -5.71
CA TYR A 109 3.17 11.55 -6.67
C TYR A 109 3.20 10.16 -7.30
N ALA A 110 3.08 9.11 -6.49
CA ALA A 110 3.12 7.73 -6.98
C ALA A 110 1.91 7.40 -7.89
N LEU A 111 0.72 7.89 -7.56
CA LEU A 111 -0.49 7.72 -8.38
C LEU A 111 -0.36 8.43 -9.74
N GLU A 112 0.22 9.62 -9.78
CA GLU A 112 0.51 10.31 -11.06
C GLU A 112 1.52 9.51 -11.91
N LYS A 113 2.52 8.90 -11.30
CA LYS A 113 3.46 8.02 -12.00
C LYS A 113 2.81 6.74 -12.48
N ALA A 114 1.95 6.12 -11.66
CA ALA A 114 1.17 4.95 -12.06
C ALA A 114 0.27 5.25 -13.27
N LYS A 115 -0.42 6.39 -13.26
CA LYS A 115 -1.21 6.87 -14.39
C LYS A 115 -0.35 7.04 -15.64
N ALA A 116 0.83 7.63 -15.52
CA ALA A 116 1.77 7.82 -16.64
C ALA A 116 2.27 6.50 -17.23
N LEU A 117 2.30 5.42 -16.45
CA LEU A 117 2.59 4.05 -16.89
C LEU A 117 1.35 3.33 -17.49
N GLY A 118 0.22 4.02 -17.60
CA GLY A 118 -1.01 3.45 -18.16
C GLY A 118 -1.93 2.75 -17.17
N CYS A 119 -1.68 2.85 -15.87
CA CYS A 119 -2.59 2.32 -14.86
C CYS A 119 -3.92 3.07 -14.91
N GLY A 120 -5.01 2.35 -15.23
CA GLY A 120 -6.33 2.93 -15.35
C GLY A 120 -7.06 3.12 -14.03
N ALA A 121 -6.84 2.21 -13.08
CA ALA A 121 -7.45 2.25 -11.75
C ALA A 121 -6.56 1.55 -10.71
N VAL A 122 -6.77 1.91 -9.45
CA VAL A 122 -6.09 1.33 -8.29
C VAL A 122 -7.13 0.87 -7.28
N CYS A 123 -7.05 -0.38 -6.85
CA CYS A 123 -7.82 -0.93 -5.74
C CYS A 123 -6.90 -1.23 -4.56
N MET A 124 -7.37 -1.01 -3.34
CA MET A 124 -6.58 -1.25 -2.13
C MET A 124 -7.44 -1.36 -0.88
N GLU A 125 -6.86 -1.86 0.19
CA GLU A 125 -7.47 -1.93 1.51
C GLU A 125 -6.96 -0.77 2.39
N GLY A 126 -7.87 -0.03 3.00
CA GLY A 126 -7.46 1.08 3.84
C GLY A 126 -8.59 1.91 4.43
N ASN A 127 -8.21 2.93 5.18
CA ASN A 127 -9.17 3.82 5.83
C ASN A 127 -9.53 5.01 4.93
N ILE A 128 -10.81 5.15 4.64
CA ILE A 128 -11.37 6.23 3.80
C ILE A 128 -11.05 7.63 4.35
N ASP A 129 -10.90 7.80 5.67
CA ASP A 129 -10.57 9.10 6.26
C ASP A 129 -9.24 9.68 5.78
N PHE A 130 -8.31 8.81 5.43
CA PHE A 130 -7.04 9.21 4.83
C PHE A 130 -7.11 9.13 3.29
N TYR A 131 -7.48 8.00 2.74
CA TYR A 131 -7.42 7.76 1.29
C TYR A 131 -8.47 8.54 0.51
N GLY A 132 -9.60 8.89 1.11
CA GLY A 132 -10.57 9.81 0.52
C GLY A 132 -9.96 11.18 0.18
N LYS A 133 -9.01 11.68 0.99
CA LYS A 133 -8.25 12.92 0.69
C LYS A 133 -7.28 12.77 -0.47
N CYS A 134 -6.99 11.53 -0.87
CA CYS A 134 -6.21 11.17 -2.05
C CYS A 134 -7.11 10.73 -3.23
N GLY A 135 -8.41 11.02 -3.17
CA GLY A 135 -9.37 10.78 -4.26
C GLY A 135 -9.86 9.34 -4.39
N PHE A 136 -9.67 8.50 -3.38
CA PHE A 136 -10.28 7.17 -3.32
C PHE A 136 -11.73 7.25 -2.84
N THR A 137 -12.58 6.35 -3.34
CA THR A 137 -13.94 6.10 -2.87
C THR A 137 -14.09 4.62 -2.54
N TYR A 138 -15.26 4.20 -2.07
CA TYR A 138 -15.52 2.79 -1.84
C TYR A 138 -15.57 2.03 -3.17
N ALA A 139 -14.92 0.88 -3.24
CA ALA A 139 -14.87 0.08 -4.48
C ALA A 139 -16.27 -0.38 -4.94
N LYS A 140 -17.21 -0.54 -4.00
CA LYS A 140 -18.62 -0.82 -4.30
C LYS A 140 -19.29 0.26 -5.17
N ASP A 141 -18.82 1.51 -5.11
CA ASP A 141 -19.34 2.61 -5.93
C ASP A 141 -19.01 2.41 -7.42
N TYR A 142 -18.01 1.57 -7.72
CA TYR A 142 -17.64 1.09 -9.05
C TYR A 142 -18.18 -0.31 -9.36
N ASN A 143 -19.05 -0.87 -8.52
CA ASN A 143 -19.56 -2.25 -8.62
C ASN A 143 -18.46 -3.33 -8.55
N ILE A 144 -17.36 -3.05 -7.84
CA ILE A 144 -16.27 -4.00 -7.62
C ILE A 144 -16.41 -4.61 -6.22
N ARG A 145 -16.48 -5.94 -6.18
CA ARG A 145 -16.58 -6.73 -4.95
C ARG A 145 -15.20 -7.16 -4.48
N TYR A 146 -15.07 -7.37 -3.18
CA TYR A 146 -13.86 -7.95 -2.61
C TYR A 146 -13.99 -9.47 -2.53
N HIS A 147 -12.98 -10.19 -3.06
CA HIS A 147 -12.98 -11.66 -3.11
C HIS A 147 -13.16 -12.29 -1.73
N GLY A 148 -14.08 -13.24 -1.64
CA GLY A 148 -14.34 -13.99 -0.41
C GLY A 148 -15.12 -13.22 0.66
N LEU A 149 -15.52 -11.97 0.41
CA LEU A 149 -16.40 -11.24 1.33
C LEU A 149 -17.86 -11.60 1.02
N PRO A 150 -18.61 -12.15 1.99
CA PRO A 150 -20.01 -12.47 1.79
C PRO A 150 -20.88 -11.25 1.45
N ASP A 151 -21.94 -11.47 0.69
CA ASP A 151 -22.89 -10.41 0.35
C ASP A 151 -23.52 -9.80 1.62
N GLY A 152 -23.51 -8.47 1.70
CA GLY A 152 -24.06 -7.71 2.82
C GLY A 152 -23.08 -7.45 3.98
N GLU A 153 -21.89 -8.04 3.94
CA GLU A 153 -20.83 -7.73 4.90
C GLU A 153 -20.19 -6.36 4.62
N ASP A 154 -19.59 -5.78 5.66
CA ASP A 154 -18.97 -4.47 5.57
C ASP A 154 -17.70 -4.49 4.68
N SER A 155 -17.78 -3.81 3.55
CA SER A 155 -16.66 -3.62 2.60
C SER A 155 -16.02 -2.23 2.69
N SER A 156 -16.26 -1.48 3.74
CA SER A 156 -15.79 -0.09 3.89
C SER A 156 -14.28 0.06 3.92
N PHE A 157 -13.55 -1.02 4.15
CA PHE A 157 -12.09 -1.08 4.06
C PHE A 157 -11.57 -1.17 2.62
N PHE A 158 -12.42 -1.57 1.66
CA PHE A 158 -12.02 -1.79 0.28
C PHE A 158 -12.33 -0.56 -0.58
N LEU A 159 -11.26 0.04 -1.10
CA LEU A 159 -11.29 1.32 -1.77
C LEU A 159 -10.79 1.21 -3.21
N CYS A 160 -11.30 2.08 -4.07
CA CYS A 160 -10.90 2.17 -5.47
C CYS A 160 -10.76 3.64 -5.89
N ARG A 161 -9.84 3.89 -6.83
CA ARG A 161 -9.70 5.17 -7.52
C ARG A 161 -9.41 4.93 -9.00
N GLU A 162 -10.23 5.51 -9.88
CA GLU A 162 -9.86 5.65 -11.28
C GLU A 162 -8.76 6.71 -11.44
N LEU A 163 -7.72 6.37 -12.18
CA LEU A 163 -6.67 7.29 -12.59
C LEU A 163 -6.91 7.81 -14.00
N ILE A 164 -7.50 7.00 -14.87
CA ILE A 164 -7.94 7.37 -16.22
C ILE A 164 -9.46 7.43 -16.20
N PRO A 165 -10.08 8.59 -16.51
CA PRO A 165 -11.53 8.71 -16.49
C PRO A 165 -12.23 7.65 -17.36
N HIS A 166 -13.32 7.09 -16.86
CA HIS A 166 -14.14 6.10 -17.56
C HIS A 166 -13.47 4.73 -17.76
N TYR A 167 -12.37 4.45 -17.08
CA TYR A 167 -11.66 3.17 -17.20
C TYR A 167 -12.50 1.99 -16.71
N LEU A 168 -13.28 2.20 -15.66
CA LEU A 168 -14.15 1.18 -15.06
C LEU A 168 -15.62 1.28 -15.51
N ASP A 169 -15.95 2.10 -16.52
CA ASP A 169 -17.31 2.23 -17.01
C ASP A 169 -17.86 0.87 -17.49
N GLY A 170 -19.00 0.47 -16.95
CA GLY A 170 -19.64 -0.82 -17.26
C GLY A 170 -18.89 -2.06 -16.77
N VAL A 171 -17.86 -1.90 -15.96
CA VAL A 171 -17.17 -3.02 -15.30
C VAL A 171 -17.93 -3.39 -14.02
N THR A 172 -18.30 -4.65 -13.91
CA THR A 172 -18.70 -5.30 -12.66
C THR A 172 -17.78 -6.50 -12.45
N GLY A 173 -17.34 -6.76 -11.23
CA GLY A 173 -16.38 -7.84 -11.04
C GLY A 173 -15.88 -7.98 -9.60
N GLU A 174 -14.86 -8.79 -9.46
CA GLU A 174 -14.27 -9.12 -8.18
C GLU A 174 -12.76 -8.83 -8.18
N TYR A 175 -12.30 -8.18 -7.13
CA TYR A 175 -10.87 -7.97 -6.84
C TYR A 175 -10.41 -8.94 -5.76
N LYS A 176 -9.26 -9.54 -5.98
CA LYS A 176 -8.53 -10.32 -4.97
C LYS A 176 -7.18 -9.66 -4.73
N THR A 177 -6.83 -9.47 -3.47
CA THR A 177 -5.48 -9.05 -3.09
C THR A 177 -4.46 -10.06 -3.60
N PRO A 178 -3.38 -9.62 -4.28
CA PRO A 178 -2.37 -10.53 -4.80
C PRO A 178 -1.80 -11.46 -3.71
N ASP A 179 -1.57 -12.72 -4.07
CA ASP A 179 -1.12 -13.74 -3.12
C ASP A 179 0.23 -13.40 -2.46
N GLY A 180 1.07 -12.57 -3.10
CA GLY A 180 2.32 -12.09 -2.54
C GLY A 180 2.19 -11.30 -1.23
N TYR A 181 0.99 -10.79 -0.91
CA TYR A 181 0.71 -10.15 0.38
C TYR A 181 0.48 -11.15 1.52
N MET A 182 0.24 -12.42 1.19
CA MET A 182 0.01 -13.47 2.17
C MET A 182 1.33 -14.00 2.70
N VAL A 183 1.57 -13.79 3.99
CA VAL A 183 2.79 -14.20 4.67
C VAL A 183 2.47 -15.06 5.89
N SER A 184 3.35 -16.00 6.23
CA SER A 184 3.20 -16.76 7.46
C SER A 184 3.77 -16.01 8.65
N GLU A 185 3.14 -16.17 9.80
CA GLU A 185 3.64 -15.57 11.06
C GLU A 185 5.06 -16.03 11.40
N ASN A 186 5.36 -17.30 11.15
CA ASN A 186 6.70 -17.85 11.41
C ASN A 186 7.79 -17.17 10.56
N ASP A 187 7.51 -16.93 9.27
CA ASP A 187 8.48 -16.27 8.39
C ASP A 187 8.69 -14.80 8.79
N VAL A 188 7.61 -14.13 9.21
CA VAL A 188 7.69 -12.77 9.75
C VAL A 188 8.56 -12.74 11.03
N GLU A 189 8.35 -13.67 11.95
CA GLU A 189 9.14 -13.75 13.20
C GLU A 189 10.62 -14.01 12.91
N GLU A 190 10.95 -14.90 11.97
CA GLU A 190 12.34 -15.16 11.58
C GLU A 190 12.96 -13.92 10.92
N PHE A 191 12.21 -13.23 10.06
CA PHE A 191 12.70 -12.02 9.42
C PHE A 191 12.91 -10.87 10.43
N ASP A 192 12.00 -10.74 11.41
CA ASP A 192 12.07 -9.70 12.44
C ASP A 192 13.32 -9.80 13.32
N LYS A 193 13.89 -11.00 13.47
CA LYS A 193 15.17 -11.21 14.20
C LYS A 193 16.37 -10.49 13.58
N LEU A 194 16.24 -10.06 12.32
CA LEU A 194 17.27 -9.28 11.63
C LEU A 194 17.29 -7.80 12.05
N PHE A 195 16.35 -7.39 12.88
CA PHE A 195 16.20 -6.03 13.39
C PHE A 195 16.41 -5.97 14.90
N PRO A 196 16.69 -4.78 15.47
CA PRO A 196 16.75 -4.63 16.91
C PRO A 196 15.46 -5.10 17.59
N PRO A 197 15.53 -5.84 18.70
CA PRO A 197 14.34 -6.32 19.39
C PRO A 197 13.46 -5.16 19.87
N LYS A 198 12.15 -5.33 19.74
CA LYS A 198 11.13 -4.39 20.21
C LYS A 198 10.01 -5.14 20.92
N GLU A 199 9.41 -4.50 21.90
CA GLU A 199 8.28 -5.05 22.63
C GLU A 199 7.02 -5.07 21.75
N LYS A 200 6.40 -6.26 21.66
CA LYS A 200 5.11 -6.46 20.99
C LYS A 200 3.99 -6.24 21.99
N LEU A 201 3.13 -5.25 21.71
CA LEU A 201 2.06 -4.84 22.59
C LEU A 201 0.70 -5.16 21.97
N LYS A 202 -0.17 -5.78 22.74
CA LYS A 202 -1.58 -5.90 22.39
C LYS A 202 -2.31 -4.63 22.83
N LEU A 203 -2.76 -3.84 21.86
CA LEU A 203 -3.36 -2.52 22.09
C LEU A 203 -4.83 -2.50 21.65
N PRO A 204 -5.68 -1.66 22.27
CA PRO A 204 -7.04 -1.44 21.79
C PRO A 204 -7.05 -0.91 20.35
N GLY A 205 -7.96 -1.42 19.52
CA GLY A 205 -8.11 -1.01 18.13
C GLY A 205 -7.25 -1.79 17.12
N GLN A 206 -6.44 -2.71 17.57
CA GLN A 206 -5.81 -3.69 16.68
C GLN A 206 -6.88 -4.61 16.10
N ILE A 207 -6.69 -5.00 14.84
CA ILE A 207 -7.66 -5.79 14.06
C ILE A 207 -7.27 -7.26 13.88
N PHE A 208 -6.08 -7.64 14.37
CA PHE A 208 -5.55 -9.01 14.31
C PHE A 208 -5.00 -9.46 15.66
#